data_0c6438d10fe72da57b8368ae8283614a
#
_entry.id   0c6438d10fe72da57b8368ae8283614a
#
_cell.length_a   1.000
_cell.length_b   1.000
_cell.length_c   1.000
_cell.angle_alpha   90.00
_cell.angle_beta   90.00
_cell.angle_gamma   90.00
#
_symmetry.space_group_name_H-M   'P 1'
#
loop_
_entity.id
_entity.type
_entity.pdbx_description
1 polymer ?
#
loop_
_entity_poly.entity_id
_entity_poly.type
_entity_poly.pdbx_seq_one_letter_code
_entity_poly.pdbx_strand_id
1 'polypeptide(L)'
;MEYTRGFYEERRNLLLKQPDAINTISDCKHWGAYASRYIAEAQETIRQMQEYQAQLYARVQLLSIAPWHYELKLTRRRSYTDNHVYYDLTLTKVFEDATIKPEEVQRTTYPGAERYAAFAAYEAERKAHPGIIAVKDIAKSAWER
;
A
#
# COMPACT_ATOMS: atom_id res chain seq x y z
N MET A 1 -12.77 13.95 9.16
CA MET A 1 -13.40 14.13 10.50
C MET A 1 -12.65 13.29 11.50
N GLU A 2 -12.03 13.91 12.48
CA GLU A 2 -11.39 13.20 13.57
C GLU A 2 -12.39 13.00 14.71
N TYR A 3 -12.61 11.76 15.09
CA TYR A 3 -13.38 11.43 16.27
C TYR A 3 -12.43 11.27 17.45
N THR A 4 -12.61 12.10 18.46
CA THR A 4 -11.84 12.00 19.70
C THR A 4 -12.31 10.78 20.50
N ARG A 5 -11.43 10.31 21.39
CA ARG A 5 -11.78 9.23 22.33
C ARG A 5 -13.06 9.54 23.10
N GLY A 6 -13.24 10.81 23.50
CA GLY A 6 -14.43 11.26 24.22
C GLY A 6 -15.73 11.06 23.44
N PHE A 7 -15.70 11.26 22.10
CA PHE A 7 -16.87 11.03 21.25
C PHE A 7 -17.34 9.55 21.30
N TYR A 8 -16.41 8.61 21.20
CA TYR A 8 -16.77 7.19 21.25
C TYR A 8 -17.25 6.75 22.63
N GLU A 9 -16.68 7.29 23.69
CA GLU A 9 -17.10 7.04 25.06
C GLU A 9 -18.50 7.59 25.33
N GLU A 10 -18.80 8.81 24.89
CA GLU A 10 -20.12 9.41 25.00
C GLU A 10 -21.19 8.61 24.27
N ARG A 11 -20.89 8.18 23.04
CA ARG A 11 -21.81 7.35 22.26
C ARG A 11 -22.10 6.03 22.98
N ARG A 12 -21.07 5.37 23.47
CA ARG A 12 -21.21 4.11 24.22
C ARG A 12 -22.05 4.32 25.48
N ASN A 13 -21.81 5.40 26.23
CA ASN A 13 -22.55 5.72 27.42
C ASN A 13 -24.03 5.99 27.13
N LEU A 14 -24.31 6.66 26.01
CA LEU A 14 -25.68 6.88 25.57
C LEU A 14 -26.41 5.55 25.31
N LEU A 15 -25.79 4.62 24.62
CA LEU A 15 -26.38 3.30 24.30
C LEU A 15 -26.57 2.41 25.54
N LEU A 16 -25.85 2.69 26.64
CA LEU A 16 -26.04 2.00 27.91
C LEU A 16 -27.21 2.52 28.74
N LYS A 17 -27.82 3.67 28.37
CA LYS A 17 -29.02 4.17 29.01
C LYS A 17 -30.21 3.23 28.70
N GLN A 18 -30.90 2.81 29.76
CA GLN A 18 -32.13 2.04 29.62
C GLN A 18 -33.30 3.01 29.46
N PRO A 19 -34.01 3.03 28.31
CA PRO A 19 -35.08 4.00 28.07
C PRO A 19 -36.17 3.98 29.14
N ASP A 20 -36.54 2.83 29.66
CA ASP A 20 -37.55 2.65 30.70
C ASP A 20 -37.08 3.10 32.08
N ALA A 21 -35.79 3.33 32.28
CA ALA A 21 -35.26 3.96 33.51
C ALA A 21 -35.30 5.49 33.46
N ILE A 22 -35.65 6.09 32.33
CA ILE A 22 -35.79 7.55 32.16
C ILE A 22 -37.21 7.97 32.51
N ASN A 23 -37.35 8.73 33.60
CA ASN A 23 -38.65 8.96 34.24
C ASN A 23 -39.29 10.32 33.92
N THR A 24 -38.63 11.20 33.17
CA THR A 24 -39.18 12.52 32.81
C THR A 24 -39.22 12.70 31.30
N ILE A 25 -40.22 13.43 30.82
CA ILE A 25 -40.34 13.77 29.39
C ILE A 25 -39.16 14.63 28.95
N SER A 26 -38.71 15.54 29.81
CA SER A 26 -37.58 16.41 29.55
C SER A 26 -36.30 15.60 29.29
N ASP A 27 -36.02 14.60 30.12
CA ASP A 27 -34.84 13.73 29.97
C ASP A 27 -34.95 12.84 28.73
N CYS A 28 -36.14 12.33 28.43
CA CYS A 28 -36.36 11.58 27.18
C CYS A 28 -36.03 12.44 25.93
N LYS A 29 -36.50 13.68 25.92
CA LYS A 29 -36.21 14.62 24.82
C LYS A 29 -34.71 14.94 24.74
N HIS A 30 -34.07 15.14 25.88
CA HIS A 30 -32.63 15.43 25.96
C HIS A 30 -31.81 14.28 25.36
N TRP A 31 -32.02 13.05 25.80
CA TRP A 31 -31.30 11.88 25.27
C TRP A 31 -31.65 11.58 23.82
N GLY A 32 -32.91 11.83 23.42
CA GLY A 32 -33.33 11.74 22.03
C GLY A 32 -32.59 12.71 21.10
N ALA A 33 -32.36 13.94 21.57
CA ALA A 33 -31.59 14.94 20.84
C ALA A 33 -30.12 14.49 20.65
N TYR A 34 -29.50 13.93 21.69
CA TYR A 34 -28.16 13.34 21.59
C TYR A 34 -28.12 12.21 20.57
N ALA A 35 -29.07 11.27 20.62
CA ALA A 35 -29.17 10.19 19.67
C ALA A 35 -29.30 10.70 18.23
N SER A 36 -30.12 11.70 17.98
CA SER A 36 -30.27 12.32 16.65
C SER A 36 -28.97 12.92 16.14
N ARG A 37 -28.19 13.57 17.00
CA ARG A 37 -26.89 14.13 16.67
C ARG A 37 -25.91 13.02 16.23
N TYR A 38 -25.81 11.93 16.99
CA TYR A 38 -24.93 10.83 16.65
C TYR A 38 -25.35 10.12 15.35
N ILE A 39 -26.65 9.99 15.11
CA ILE A 39 -27.17 9.46 13.84
C ILE A 39 -26.71 10.34 12.68
N ALA A 40 -26.87 11.66 12.78
CA ALA A 40 -26.46 12.59 11.74
C ALA A 40 -24.95 12.53 11.46
N GLU A 41 -24.12 12.46 12.50
CA GLU A 41 -22.66 12.34 12.37
C GLU A 41 -22.27 11.00 11.75
N ALA A 42 -22.92 9.90 12.12
CA ALA A 42 -22.67 8.60 11.54
C ALA A 42 -23.07 8.54 10.06
N GLN A 43 -24.19 9.14 9.69
CA GLN A 43 -24.63 9.25 8.29
C GLN A 43 -23.63 10.04 7.46
N GLU A 44 -23.09 11.13 7.96
CA GLU A 44 -22.08 11.94 7.28
C GLU A 44 -20.77 11.14 7.12
N THR A 45 -20.35 10.39 8.11
CA THR A 45 -19.20 9.53 8.05
C THR A 45 -19.36 8.44 6.96
N ILE A 46 -20.54 7.81 6.91
CA ILE A 46 -20.86 6.81 5.88
C ILE A 46 -20.78 7.43 4.49
N ARG A 47 -21.36 8.62 4.31
CA ARG A 47 -21.33 9.35 3.03
C ARG A 47 -19.90 9.61 2.58
N GLN A 48 -19.04 10.11 3.48
CA GLN A 48 -17.64 10.38 3.19
C GLN A 48 -16.87 9.11 2.81
N MET A 49 -17.12 8.01 3.52
CA MET A 49 -16.47 6.73 3.23
C MET A 49 -16.92 6.15 1.88
N GLN A 50 -18.19 6.27 1.55
CA GLN A 50 -18.71 5.85 0.25
C GLN A 50 -18.10 6.65 -0.90
N GLU A 51 -17.98 7.96 -0.74
CA GLU A 51 -17.34 8.83 -1.71
C GLU A 51 -15.86 8.49 -1.91
N TYR A 52 -15.14 8.27 -0.83
CA TYR A 52 -13.74 7.82 -0.86
C TYR A 52 -13.60 6.47 -1.56
N GLN A 53 -14.47 5.51 -1.24
CA GLN A 53 -14.48 4.20 -1.89
C GLN A 53 -14.70 4.32 -3.40
N ALA A 54 -15.62 5.20 -3.84
CA ALA A 54 -15.86 5.45 -5.24
C ALA A 54 -14.62 6.02 -5.95
N GLN A 55 -13.90 6.93 -5.28
CA GLN A 55 -12.63 7.47 -5.79
C GLN A 55 -11.55 6.40 -5.90
N LEU A 56 -11.46 5.50 -4.94
CA LEU A 56 -10.52 4.37 -5.00
C LEU A 56 -10.84 3.42 -6.16
N TYR A 57 -12.11 3.11 -6.40
CA TYR A 57 -12.50 2.27 -7.53
C TYR A 57 -12.19 2.94 -8.87
N ALA A 58 -12.41 4.24 -8.99
CA ALA A 58 -12.02 4.99 -10.18
C ALA A 58 -10.50 4.95 -10.39
N ARG A 59 -9.71 5.05 -9.31
CA ARG A 59 -8.26 4.95 -9.38
C ARG A 59 -7.80 3.56 -9.83
N VAL A 60 -8.42 2.50 -9.34
CA VAL A 60 -8.14 1.12 -9.79
C VAL A 60 -8.36 0.98 -11.29
N GLN A 61 -9.44 1.55 -11.82
CA GLN A 61 -9.72 1.52 -13.27
C GLN A 61 -8.62 2.22 -14.08
N LEU A 62 -8.22 3.41 -13.65
CA LEU A 62 -7.13 4.15 -14.30
C LEU A 62 -5.80 3.39 -14.28
N LEU A 63 -5.43 2.81 -13.14
CA LEU A 63 -4.19 2.04 -13.01
C LEU A 63 -4.23 0.75 -13.85
N SER A 64 -5.40 0.14 -14.01
CA SER A 64 -5.56 -1.10 -14.77
C SER A 64 -5.29 -0.92 -16.28
N ILE A 65 -5.53 0.28 -16.81
CA ILE A 65 -5.35 0.61 -18.24
C ILE A 65 -4.10 1.47 -18.50
N ALA A 66 -3.39 1.90 -17.47
CA ALA A 66 -2.20 2.74 -17.61
C ALA A 66 -1.12 1.98 -18.38
N PRO A 67 -0.49 2.59 -19.41
CA PRO A 67 0.59 1.96 -20.15
C PRO A 67 1.78 1.64 -19.25
N TRP A 68 2.33 0.46 -19.41
CA TRP A 68 3.46 0.00 -18.63
C TRP A 68 4.35 -0.95 -19.45
N HIS A 69 5.57 -1.16 -18.96
CA HIS A 69 6.51 -2.14 -19.51
C HIS A 69 7.27 -2.81 -18.36
N TYR A 70 7.90 -3.93 -18.64
CA TYR A 70 8.82 -4.56 -17.68
C TYR A 70 10.25 -4.04 -17.86
N GLU A 71 10.93 -3.88 -16.75
CA GLU A 71 12.37 -3.66 -16.70
C GLU A 71 13.04 -4.78 -15.90
N LEU A 72 14.13 -5.30 -16.44
CA LEU A 72 14.94 -6.34 -15.81
C LEU A 72 16.23 -5.70 -15.30
N LYS A 73 16.58 -5.94 -14.05
CA LYS A 73 17.80 -5.43 -13.46
C LYS A 73 18.54 -6.51 -12.70
N LEU A 74 19.82 -6.64 -12.98
CA LEU A 74 20.75 -7.45 -12.20
C LEU A 74 21.68 -6.51 -11.44
N THR A 75 21.65 -6.58 -10.11
CA THR A 75 22.41 -5.68 -9.22
C THR A 75 23.32 -6.49 -8.32
N ARG A 76 24.59 -6.09 -8.25
CA ARG A 76 25.53 -6.61 -7.25
C ARG A 76 25.35 -5.80 -5.96
N ARG A 77 25.14 -6.49 -4.87
CA ARG A 77 24.93 -5.88 -3.57
C ARG A 77 25.85 -6.52 -2.53
N ARG A 78 26.49 -5.70 -1.73
CA ARG A 78 27.23 -6.18 -0.57
C ARG A 78 26.43 -5.84 0.68
N SER A 79 26.09 -6.87 1.46
CA SER A 79 25.32 -6.72 2.67
C SER A 79 26.17 -6.14 3.80
N TYR A 80 25.67 -5.10 4.47
CA TYR A 80 26.29 -4.55 5.68
C TYR A 80 26.19 -5.49 6.88
N THR A 81 25.17 -6.36 6.87
CA THR A 81 24.89 -7.24 8.02
C THR A 81 25.88 -8.38 8.13
N ASP A 82 26.16 -9.06 7.03
CA ASP A 82 27.04 -10.25 6.99
C ASP A 82 28.31 -10.06 6.16
N ASN A 83 28.47 -8.90 5.52
CA ASN A 83 29.59 -8.55 4.66
C ASN A 83 29.75 -9.47 3.42
N HIS A 84 28.72 -10.22 3.04
CA HIS A 84 28.71 -11.04 1.84
C HIS A 84 28.18 -10.30 0.63
N VAL A 85 28.61 -10.77 -0.56
CA VAL A 85 28.11 -10.25 -1.84
C VAL A 85 26.92 -11.07 -2.29
N TYR A 86 25.90 -10.40 -2.77
CA TYR A 86 24.71 -10.99 -3.36
C TYR A 86 24.42 -10.36 -4.73
N TYR A 87 23.78 -11.13 -5.59
CA TYR A 87 23.28 -10.65 -6.87
C TYR A 87 21.75 -10.71 -6.83
N ASP A 88 21.11 -9.56 -6.99
CA ASP A 88 19.66 -9.44 -7.01
C ASP A 88 19.19 -9.30 -8.46
N LEU A 89 18.40 -10.26 -8.92
CA LEU A 89 17.71 -10.19 -10.20
C LEU A 89 16.28 -9.76 -9.96
N THR A 90 15.91 -8.58 -10.45
CA THR A 90 14.59 -8.00 -10.24
C THR A 90 13.88 -7.78 -11.57
N LEU A 91 12.60 -8.12 -11.60
CA LEU A 91 11.67 -7.78 -12.67
C LEU A 91 10.69 -6.76 -12.12
N THR A 92 10.66 -5.58 -12.73
CA THR A 92 9.86 -4.46 -12.26
C THR A 92 8.88 -4.02 -13.33
N LYS A 93 7.64 -3.82 -12.94
CA LYS A 93 6.61 -3.21 -13.78
C LYS A 93 6.73 -1.70 -13.64
N VAL A 94 7.08 -1.02 -14.72
CA VAL A 94 7.30 0.43 -14.76
C VAL A 94 6.22 1.06 -15.62
N PHE A 95 5.54 2.07 -15.08
CA PHE A 95 4.51 2.80 -15.78
C PHE A 95 5.11 3.97 -16.55
N GLU A 96 4.58 4.26 -17.74
CA GLU A 96 5.02 5.40 -18.52
C GLU A 96 4.73 6.73 -17.81
N ASP A 97 3.66 6.78 -17.02
CA ASP A 97 3.39 7.89 -16.12
C ASP A 97 4.32 7.81 -14.89
N ALA A 98 5.27 8.73 -14.80
CA ALA A 98 6.26 8.78 -13.73
C ALA A 98 5.66 9.03 -12.33
N THR A 99 4.40 9.49 -12.24
CA THR A 99 3.69 9.68 -10.96
C THR A 99 3.20 8.37 -10.37
N ILE A 100 3.13 7.30 -11.17
CA ILE A 100 2.75 5.97 -10.71
C ILE A 100 4.00 5.24 -10.27
N LYS A 101 4.02 4.77 -9.02
CA LYS A 101 5.16 4.06 -8.44
C LYS A 101 5.40 2.74 -9.17
N PRO A 102 6.65 2.44 -9.56
CA PRO A 102 7.00 1.12 -10.10
C PRO A 102 6.69 0.00 -9.11
N GLU A 103 6.32 -1.16 -9.64
CA GLU A 103 5.98 -2.33 -8.85
C GLU A 103 6.97 -3.45 -9.12
N GLU A 104 7.69 -3.90 -8.08
CA GLU A 104 8.55 -5.07 -8.17
C GLU A 104 7.70 -6.32 -8.23
N VAL A 105 7.77 -7.03 -9.37
CA VAL A 105 6.96 -8.22 -9.63
C VAL A 105 7.66 -9.47 -9.13
N GLN A 106 8.98 -9.54 -9.30
CA GLN A 106 9.79 -10.70 -8.92
C GLN A 106 11.17 -10.25 -8.48
N ARG A 107 11.68 -10.87 -7.43
CA ARG A 107 13.07 -10.72 -6.99
C ARG A 107 13.66 -12.09 -6.68
N THR A 108 14.80 -12.37 -7.24
CA THR A 108 15.59 -13.56 -6.92
C THR A 108 16.97 -13.11 -6.46
N THR A 109 17.40 -13.56 -5.30
CA THR A 109 18.69 -13.24 -4.72
C THR A 109 19.60 -14.45 -4.81
N TYR A 110 20.79 -14.24 -5.39
CA TYR A 110 21.81 -15.26 -5.53
C TYR A 110 23.01 -14.93 -4.63
N PRO A 111 23.53 -15.91 -3.87
CA PRO A 111 24.81 -15.71 -3.17
C PRO A 111 25.93 -15.37 -4.16
N GLY A 112 26.96 -14.66 -3.70
CA GLY A 112 28.08 -14.27 -4.54
C GLY A 112 28.80 -15.45 -5.21
N ALA A 113 28.84 -16.61 -4.55
CA ALA A 113 29.41 -17.84 -5.11
C ALA A 113 28.61 -18.37 -6.31
N GLU A 114 27.35 -18.00 -6.45
CA GLU A 114 26.45 -18.40 -7.54
C GLU A 114 26.27 -17.30 -8.60
N ARG A 115 27.23 -16.42 -8.74
CA ARG A 115 27.15 -15.29 -9.68
C ARG A 115 26.87 -15.73 -11.12
N TYR A 116 27.43 -16.85 -11.56
CA TYR A 116 27.19 -17.33 -12.92
C TYR A 116 25.76 -17.82 -13.12
N ALA A 117 25.13 -18.38 -12.09
CA ALA A 117 23.72 -18.73 -12.13
C ALA A 117 22.85 -17.45 -12.24
N ALA A 118 23.20 -16.38 -11.51
CA ALA A 118 22.55 -15.09 -11.63
C ALA A 118 22.67 -14.50 -13.04
N PHE A 119 23.84 -14.54 -13.62
CA PHE A 119 24.09 -14.06 -14.98
C PHE A 119 23.33 -14.87 -16.02
N ALA A 120 23.29 -16.18 -15.88
CA ALA A 120 22.54 -17.08 -16.76
C ALA A 120 21.02 -16.79 -16.66
N ALA A 121 20.51 -16.59 -15.47
CA ALA A 121 19.11 -16.24 -15.25
C ALA A 121 18.75 -14.88 -15.88
N TYR A 122 19.62 -13.88 -15.75
CA TYR A 122 19.47 -12.57 -16.40
C TYR A 122 19.39 -12.71 -17.91
N GLU A 123 20.30 -13.44 -18.53
CA GLU A 123 20.31 -13.66 -19.98
C GLU A 123 19.07 -14.45 -20.44
N ALA A 124 18.65 -15.45 -19.66
CA ALA A 124 17.44 -16.22 -19.97
C ALA A 124 16.18 -15.35 -19.98
N GLU A 125 16.04 -14.49 -18.98
CA GLU A 125 14.92 -13.55 -18.91
C GLU A 125 14.96 -12.53 -20.05
N ARG A 126 16.13 -12.02 -20.37
CA ARG A 126 16.30 -11.08 -21.47
C ARG A 126 15.91 -11.70 -22.82
N LYS A 127 16.24 -12.96 -23.04
CA LYS A 127 15.88 -13.70 -24.27
C LYS A 127 14.40 -14.05 -24.31
N ALA A 128 13.81 -14.39 -23.15
CA ALA A 128 12.40 -14.72 -23.05
C ALA A 128 11.48 -13.51 -23.31
N HIS A 129 11.99 -12.29 -23.11
CA HIS A 129 11.24 -11.04 -23.29
C HIS A 129 11.97 -10.13 -24.29
N PRO A 130 11.89 -10.39 -25.61
CA PRO A 130 12.53 -9.54 -26.62
C PRO A 130 12.08 -8.09 -26.49
N GLY A 131 13.02 -7.16 -26.49
CA GLY A 131 12.74 -5.74 -26.35
C GLY A 131 12.60 -5.25 -24.91
N ILE A 132 12.74 -6.12 -23.92
CA ILE A 132 12.75 -5.69 -22.51
C ILE A 132 13.93 -4.75 -22.24
N ILE A 133 13.71 -3.72 -21.45
CA ILE A 133 14.79 -2.85 -20.96
C ILE A 133 15.53 -3.62 -19.89
N ALA A 134 16.80 -3.95 -20.14
CA ALA A 134 17.62 -4.74 -19.24
C ALA A 134 18.88 -3.98 -18.84
N VAL A 135 19.13 -3.89 -17.54
CA VAL A 135 20.27 -3.19 -16.96
C VAL A 135 21.08 -4.16 -16.10
N LYS A 136 22.39 -4.17 -16.30
CA LYS A 136 23.32 -4.97 -15.53
C LYS A 136 24.23 -4.02 -14.74
N ASP A 137 23.93 -3.85 -13.48
CA ASP A 137 24.67 -2.99 -12.56
C ASP A 137 25.42 -3.86 -11.55
N ILE A 138 26.59 -4.35 -11.96
CA ILE A 138 27.41 -5.29 -11.19
C ILE A 138 28.76 -4.70 -10.77
N ALA A 139 28.96 -3.42 -10.96
CA ALA A 139 30.18 -2.73 -10.52
C ALA A 139 30.26 -2.68 -8.99
N LYS A 140 31.48 -2.69 -8.46
CA LYS A 140 31.70 -2.46 -7.03
C LYS A 140 31.23 -1.05 -6.65
N SER A 141 30.53 -0.96 -5.52
CA SER A 141 30.17 0.33 -4.96
C SER A 141 31.42 1.12 -4.52
N ALA A 142 31.26 2.46 -4.38
CA ALA A 142 32.41 3.33 -4.04
C ALA A 142 33.07 2.95 -2.71
N TRP A 143 32.31 2.47 -1.74
CA TRP A 143 32.85 2.08 -0.43
C TRP A 143 33.59 0.73 -0.43
N GLU A 144 33.45 -0.06 -1.49
CA GLU A 144 34.18 -1.32 -1.69
C GLU A 144 35.54 -1.17 -2.38
N ARG A 145 35.80 0.02 -2.91
CA ARG A 145 37.01 0.33 -3.69
C ARG A 145 38.23 0.67 -2.83
#